data_cbbdccecb876a16df10642ce89987b1c
#
_entry.id   cbbdccecb876a16df10642ce89987b1c
#
_cell.length_a   1.000
_cell.length_b   1.000
_cell.length_c   1.000
_cell.angle_alpha   90.00
_cell.angle_beta   90.00
_cell.angle_gamma   90.00
#
_symmetry.space_group_name_H-M   'P 1'
#
loop_
_entity.id
_entity.type
_entity.pdbx_description
1 polymer ?
#
loop_
_entity_poly.entity_id
_entity_poly.type
_entity_poly.pdbx_seq_one_letter_code
_entity_poly.pdbx_strand_id
1 'polypeptide(L)'
;MNKLKQIDELLKKGHSLHEAGINNWAFLKKDALEVLNRFEELNVFILGGDVYVLSYDFFQPNYDDWYCNRFSNETDIEFLKRSIKIAKEFIMNYNIAYTEASQILLLSY
;
A
#
# COMPACT_ATOMS: atom_id res chain seq x y z
N MET A 1 22.78 4.17 -0.76
CA MET A 1 21.86 3.34 0.04
C MET A 1 21.27 2.24 -0.83
N ASN A 2 21.22 1.01 -0.34
CA ASN A 2 20.69 -0.07 -1.14
C ASN A 2 19.16 -0.06 -1.17
N LYS A 3 18.59 -0.83 -2.09
CA LYS A 3 17.15 -0.87 -2.34
C LYS A 3 16.35 -1.28 -1.11
N LEU A 4 16.82 -2.29 -0.36
CA LEU A 4 16.12 -2.77 0.83
C LEU A 4 16.04 -1.70 1.91
N LYS A 5 17.11 -0.96 2.13
CA LYS A 5 17.10 0.13 3.09
C LYS A 5 16.16 1.26 2.68
N GLN A 6 16.12 1.55 1.38
CA GLN A 6 15.20 2.58 0.87
C GLN A 6 13.76 2.18 1.07
N ILE A 7 13.42 0.91 0.84
CA ILE A 7 12.09 0.39 1.08
C ILE A 7 11.75 0.48 2.57
N ASP A 8 12.65 0.06 3.45
CA ASP A 8 12.42 0.11 4.90
C ASP A 8 12.17 1.54 5.36
N GLU A 9 12.93 2.51 4.87
CA GLU A 9 12.74 3.90 5.25
C GLU A 9 11.40 4.46 4.76
N LEU A 10 10.96 4.04 3.58
CA LEU A 10 9.65 4.44 3.08
C LEU A 10 8.53 3.85 3.93
N LEU A 11 8.64 2.58 4.30
CA LEU A 11 7.64 1.92 5.12
C LEU A 11 7.48 2.56 6.49
N LYS A 12 8.56 3.04 7.07
CA LYS A 12 8.53 3.70 8.39
C LYS A 12 7.76 5.01 8.40
N LYS A 13 7.42 5.55 7.25
CA LYS A 13 6.55 6.73 7.19
C LYS A 13 5.10 6.39 7.51
N GLY A 14 4.76 5.12 7.49
CA GLY A 14 3.42 4.66 7.84
C GLY A 14 3.26 4.39 9.32
N HIS A 15 2.12 3.84 9.67
CA HIS A 15 1.82 3.41 11.03
C HIS A 15 2.10 1.93 11.17
N SER A 16 2.85 1.57 12.20
CA SER A 16 3.14 0.16 12.48
C SER A 16 1.87 -0.58 12.86
N LEU A 17 1.69 -1.77 12.32
CA LEU A 17 0.58 -2.65 12.67
C LEU A 17 1.01 -3.74 13.67
N HIS A 18 2.19 -3.57 14.28
CA HIS A 18 2.72 -4.57 15.23
C HIS A 18 1.79 -4.81 16.41
N GLU A 19 1.11 -3.78 16.90
CA GLU A 19 0.17 -3.93 18.00
C GLU A 19 -1.04 -4.78 17.62
N ALA A 20 -1.38 -4.80 16.33
CA ALA A 20 -2.42 -5.69 15.82
C ALA A 20 -1.89 -7.07 15.45
N GLY A 21 -0.63 -7.35 15.74
CA GLY A 21 -0.02 -8.64 15.42
C GLY A 21 0.42 -8.78 13.97
N ILE A 22 0.51 -7.68 13.24
CA ILE A 22 0.84 -7.70 11.82
C ILE A 22 2.21 -7.05 11.62
N ASN A 23 3.13 -7.77 11.02
CA ASN A 23 4.47 -7.27 10.74
C ASN A 23 4.46 -6.46 9.45
N ASN A 24 3.80 -5.31 9.48
CA ASN A 24 3.74 -4.44 8.34
C ASN A 24 3.35 -3.02 8.77
N TRP A 25 3.22 -2.12 7.80
CA TRP A 25 2.96 -0.71 7.99
C TRP A 25 1.77 -0.31 7.16
N ALA A 26 0.98 0.60 7.70
CA ALA A 26 -0.20 1.11 7.04
C ALA A 26 -0.06 2.61 6.79
N PHE A 27 -0.63 3.11 5.70
CA PHE A 27 -0.44 4.49 5.28
C PHE A 27 -1.76 5.20 5.09
N LEU A 28 -1.79 6.48 5.46
CA LEU A 28 -2.88 7.35 5.02
C LEU A 28 -2.85 7.46 3.51
N LYS A 29 -3.99 7.73 2.91
CA LYS A 29 -4.14 7.80 1.46
C LYS A 29 -3.06 8.64 0.78
N LYS A 30 -2.83 9.85 1.29
CA LYS A 30 -1.83 10.75 0.75
C LYS A 30 -0.42 10.15 0.79
N ASP A 31 -0.07 9.58 1.94
CA ASP A 31 1.25 9.01 2.13
C ASP A 31 1.42 7.73 1.30
N ALA A 32 0.35 6.95 1.16
CA ALA A 32 0.38 5.76 0.32
C ALA A 32 0.69 6.12 -1.14
N LEU A 33 0.09 7.18 -1.65
CA LEU A 33 0.35 7.62 -3.02
C LEU A 33 1.80 8.05 -3.22
N GLU A 34 2.38 8.73 -2.24
CA GLU A 34 3.79 9.11 -2.30
C GLU A 34 4.70 7.89 -2.27
N VAL A 35 4.39 6.93 -1.40
CA VAL A 35 5.16 5.69 -1.30
C VAL A 35 5.09 4.91 -2.61
N LEU A 36 3.93 4.84 -3.25
CA LEU A 36 3.79 4.17 -4.53
C LEU A 36 4.65 4.80 -5.61
N ASN A 37 4.75 6.12 -5.65
CA ASN A 37 5.62 6.79 -6.61
C ASN A 37 7.09 6.38 -6.40
N ARG A 38 7.52 6.32 -5.14
CA ARG A 38 8.88 5.91 -4.83
C ARG A 38 9.12 4.43 -5.14
N PHE A 39 8.12 3.58 -4.89
CA PHE A 39 8.21 2.16 -5.22
C PHE A 39 8.36 1.96 -6.73
N GLU A 40 7.66 2.74 -7.53
CA GLU A 40 7.83 2.67 -8.98
C GLU A 40 9.26 3.02 -9.39
N GLU A 41 9.83 4.07 -8.82
CA GLU A 41 11.21 4.46 -9.08
C GLU A 41 12.21 3.38 -8.66
N LEU A 42 11.89 2.63 -7.61
CA LEU A 42 12.74 1.57 -7.10
C LEU A 42 12.47 0.21 -7.76
N ASN A 43 11.59 0.16 -8.74
CA ASN A 43 11.20 -1.07 -9.43
C ASN A 43 10.59 -2.11 -8.48
N VAL A 44 9.74 -1.65 -7.57
CA VAL A 44 9.03 -2.52 -6.62
C VAL A 44 7.60 -2.73 -7.12
N PHE A 45 7.25 -3.99 -7.42
CA PHE A 45 5.90 -4.35 -7.82
C PHE A 45 4.95 -4.28 -6.63
N ILE A 46 3.69 -3.96 -6.90
CA ILE A 46 2.67 -3.98 -5.86
C ILE A 46 1.67 -5.08 -6.18
N LEU A 47 1.69 -6.13 -5.39
CA LEU A 47 0.85 -7.31 -5.62
C LEU A 47 -0.58 -7.13 -5.14
N GLY A 48 -0.83 -6.13 -4.32
CA GLY A 48 -2.15 -5.85 -3.79
C GLY A 48 -2.06 -5.05 -2.51
N GLY A 49 -3.17 -4.97 -1.83
CA GLY A 49 -3.22 -4.30 -0.54
C GLY A 49 -4.53 -4.54 0.18
N ASP A 50 -4.54 -4.18 1.45
CA ASP A 50 -5.69 -4.30 2.32
C ASP A 50 -6.03 -2.93 2.91
N VAL A 51 -7.29 -2.72 3.21
CA VAL A 51 -7.75 -1.47 3.81
C VAL A 51 -7.95 -1.67 5.31
N TYR A 52 -7.38 -0.77 6.09
CA TYR A 52 -7.58 -0.73 7.54
C TYR A 52 -8.22 0.60 7.90
N VAL A 53 -9.00 0.58 8.96
CA VAL A 53 -9.65 1.78 9.48
C VAL A 53 -9.18 1.98 10.92
N LEU A 54 -8.81 3.21 11.26
CA LEU A 54 -8.47 3.56 12.62
C LEU A 54 -9.76 3.88 13.37
N SER A 55 -10.03 3.13 14.44
CA SER A 55 -11.21 3.32 15.28
C SER A 55 -10.79 3.21 16.73
N TYR A 56 -11.06 4.23 17.52
CA TYR A 56 -10.71 4.24 18.95
C TYR A 56 -9.25 3.89 19.21
N ASP A 57 -8.33 4.46 18.42
CA ASP A 57 -6.89 4.21 18.51
C ASP A 57 -6.46 2.79 18.09
N PHE A 58 -7.37 1.99 17.54
CA PHE A 58 -7.04 0.67 17.01
C PHE A 58 -7.23 0.63 15.52
N PHE A 59 -6.28 -0.02 14.83
CA PHE A 59 -6.44 -0.30 13.42
C PHE A 59 -7.20 -1.61 13.25
N GLN A 60 -8.27 -1.57 12.48
CA GLN A 60 -9.09 -2.73 12.20
C GLN A 60 -9.19 -2.93 10.69
N PRO A 61 -9.08 -4.18 10.20
CA PRO A 61 -9.30 -4.43 8.79
C PRO A 61 -10.77 -4.22 8.47
N ASN A 62 -11.06 -3.59 7.33
CA ASN A 62 -12.44 -3.49 6.88
C ASN A 62 -12.76 -4.52 5.81
N TYR A 63 -11.79 -5.42 5.52
CA TYR A 63 -11.92 -6.54 4.59
C TYR A 63 -12.02 -6.15 3.11
N ASP A 64 -11.85 -4.87 2.77
CA ASP A 64 -11.67 -4.48 1.39
C ASP A 64 -10.21 -4.65 1.00
N ASP A 65 -9.99 -5.15 -0.20
CA ASP A 65 -8.65 -5.39 -0.70
C ASP A 65 -8.63 -5.30 -2.23
N TRP A 66 -7.44 -5.37 -2.78
CA TRP A 66 -7.27 -5.51 -4.23
C TRP A 66 -6.07 -6.40 -4.51
N TYR A 67 -6.07 -6.99 -5.69
CA TYR A 67 -4.97 -7.84 -6.15
C TYR A 67 -4.51 -7.41 -7.52
N CYS A 68 -3.25 -7.65 -7.80
CA CYS A 68 -2.69 -7.46 -9.12
C CYS A 68 -1.83 -8.68 -9.46
N ASN A 69 -2.40 -9.60 -10.22
CA ASN A 69 -1.68 -10.80 -10.64
C ASN A 69 -0.93 -10.53 -11.93
N ARG A 70 0.29 -11.04 -11.99
CA ARG A 70 1.11 -10.93 -13.19
C ARG A 70 0.56 -11.84 -14.29
N PHE A 71 0.47 -11.31 -15.51
CA PHE A 71 0.13 -12.12 -16.67
C PHE A 71 1.36 -12.89 -17.15
N SER A 72 1.16 -14.09 -17.71
CA SER A 72 2.27 -14.95 -18.09
C SER A 72 3.18 -14.36 -19.16
N ASN A 73 2.65 -13.49 -20.02
CA ASN A 73 3.41 -12.86 -21.10
C ASN A 73 3.85 -11.43 -20.78
N GLU A 74 3.69 -11.01 -19.54
CA GLU A 74 4.03 -9.67 -19.12
C GLU A 74 5.51 -9.55 -18.80
N THR A 75 6.19 -8.51 -19.30
CA THR A 75 7.55 -8.21 -18.88
C THR A 75 7.54 -7.59 -17.49
N ASP A 76 8.72 -7.55 -16.85
CA ASP A 76 8.86 -6.93 -15.53
C ASP A 76 8.40 -5.47 -15.53
N ILE A 77 8.80 -4.71 -16.56
CA ILE A 77 8.44 -3.29 -16.62
C ILE A 77 6.94 -3.09 -16.87
N GLU A 78 6.34 -3.96 -17.66
CA GLU A 78 4.90 -3.92 -17.90
C GLU A 78 4.12 -4.21 -16.62
N PHE A 79 4.53 -5.23 -15.89
CA PHE A 79 3.88 -5.57 -14.63
C PHE A 79 4.09 -4.48 -13.58
N LEU A 80 5.29 -3.93 -13.49
CA LEU A 80 5.57 -2.84 -12.57
C LEU A 80 4.60 -1.68 -12.79
N LYS A 81 4.52 -1.20 -14.02
CA LYS A 81 3.66 -0.06 -14.34
C LYS A 81 2.19 -0.36 -14.09
N ARG A 82 1.74 -1.55 -14.46
CA ARG A 82 0.34 -1.94 -14.28
C ARG A 82 0.01 -2.08 -12.80
N SER A 83 0.88 -2.71 -12.01
CA SER A 83 0.64 -2.92 -10.59
C SER A 83 0.58 -1.60 -9.82
N ILE A 84 1.46 -0.66 -10.14
CA ILE A 84 1.46 0.67 -9.52
C ILE A 84 0.20 1.44 -9.93
N LYS A 85 -0.17 1.38 -11.21
CA LYS A 85 -1.38 2.06 -11.69
C LYS A 85 -2.64 1.55 -11.01
N ILE A 86 -2.77 0.23 -10.90
CA ILE A 86 -3.92 -0.39 -10.24
C ILE A 86 -4.00 0.02 -8.77
N ALA A 87 -2.86 0.00 -8.07
CA ALA A 87 -2.81 0.42 -6.68
C ALA A 87 -3.24 1.88 -6.53
N LYS A 88 -2.71 2.77 -7.36
CA LYS A 88 -3.07 4.20 -7.32
C LYS A 88 -4.55 4.42 -7.60
N GLU A 89 -5.09 3.74 -8.60
CA GLU A 89 -6.51 3.86 -8.95
C GLU A 89 -7.40 3.39 -7.80
N PHE A 90 -7.07 2.26 -7.19
CA PHE A 90 -7.82 1.75 -6.05
C PHE A 90 -7.79 2.76 -4.90
N ILE A 91 -6.61 3.26 -4.56
CA ILE A 91 -6.44 4.18 -3.44
C ILE A 91 -7.14 5.50 -3.71
N MET A 92 -6.99 6.07 -4.91
CA MET A 92 -7.58 7.35 -5.25
C MET A 92 -9.10 7.30 -5.28
N ASN A 93 -9.67 6.18 -5.71
CA ASN A 93 -11.10 6.00 -5.83
C ASN A 93 -11.76 5.40 -4.59
N TYR A 94 -10.96 4.97 -3.63
CA TYR A 94 -11.50 4.39 -2.41
C TYR A 94 -12.20 5.48 -1.60
N ASN A 95 -13.49 5.28 -1.39
CA ASN A 95 -14.31 6.27 -0.71
C ASN A 95 -14.55 5.86 0.73
N ILE A 96 -14.20 6.77 1.65
CA ILE A 96 -14.39 6.48 3.04
C ILE A 96 -15.61 7.19 3.53
N ALA A 97 -16.44 6.44 4.19
CA ALA A 97 -17.71 6.96 4.70
C ALA A 97 -17.50 7.97 5.82
N TYR A 98 -16.38 7.92 6.52
CA TYR A 98 -16.11 8.78 7.67
C TYR A 98 -14.82 9.55 7.45
N THR A 99 -14.89 10.87 7.56
CA THR A 99 -13.75 11.75 7.31
C THR A 99 -12.65 11.62 8.35
N GLU A 100 -12.99 11.17 9.55
CA GLU A 100 -12.02 10.98 10.60
C GLU A 100 -11.35 9.63 10.54
N ALA A 101 -11.89 8.73 9.76
CA ALA A 101 -11.30 7.42 9.63
C ALA A 101 -10.09 7.53 8.72
N SER A 102 -8.96 7.26 9.26
CA SER A 102 -7.77 7.15 8.49
C SER A 102 -7.80 5.84 7.76
N GLN A 103 -7.77 5.90 6.44
CA GLN A 103 -7.58 4.73 5.75
C GLN A 103 -6.24 4.47 5.50
N ILE A 104 -5.99 3.27 5.59
CA ILE A 104 -4.68 2.86 5.54
C ILE A 104 -4.53 1.65 4.77
N LEU A 105 -3.52 1.59 3.96
CA LEU A 105 -3.31 0.56 3.04
C LEU A 105 -2.07 -0.16 3.39
N LEU A 106 -2.24 -1.45 3.53
CA LEU A 106 -1.14 -2.33 3.63
C LEU A 106 -0.78 -2.75 2.25
N LEU A 107 0.45 -2.50 1.84
CA LEU A 107 0.90 -2.84 0.51
C LEU A 107 1.61 -4.18 0.54
N SER A 108 1.20 -5.09 -0.35
CA SER A 108 1.93 -6.33 -0.60
C SER A 108 2.83 -6.13 -1.79
N TYR A 109 4.10 -6.44 -1.61
CA TYR A 109 5.09 -6.25 -2.67
C TYR A 109 6.11 -7.39 -2.72
#